data_a801f20e89ef2a536dce336808c9eb87
#
_entry.id   a801f20e89ef2a536dce336808c9eb87
#
_cell.length_a   1.000
_cell.length_b   1.000
_cell.length_c   1.000
_cell.angle_alpha   90.00
_cell.angle_beta   90.00
_cell.angle_gamma   90.00
#
_symmetry.space_group_name_H-M   'P 1'
#
loop_
_entity.id
_entity.type
_entity.pdbx_description
1 polymer ?
#
loop_
_entity_poly.entity_id
_entity_poly.type
_entity_poly.pdbx_seq_one_letter_code
_entity_poly.pdbx_strand_id
1 'polypeptide(L)'
;PGRTKVYLLDEVHMLTSGAENALLKTLEEPPEHVVFVLATTEPHKVVETIRSRAQHLELKLLPVEDLESLVADVVADADLGVDAEGMAHAVRAGRGSARDTLSALDRVVAGGMTTDDTTVEELLTALAQSDTAKALGALGSGISQGREPRVLGESLLAALRDAFLVAMGVPSEQLADADRARAETFVNQVPPASITRALETIGVALIDMRRAPDPRVDLEVALVRLT
;
A
#
# COMPACT_ATOMS: atom_id res chain seq x y z
N PRO A 1 28.75 28.62 7.99
CA PRO A 1 28.60 27.51 8.91
C PRO A 1 27.38 27.76 9.79
N GLY A 2 26.43 26.78 9.81
CA GLY A 2 25.23 26.89 10.61
C GLY A 2 25.53 26.84 12.10
N ARG A 3 24.63 27.40 12.91
CA ARG A 3 24.75 27.37 14.38
C ARG A 3 24.50 25.98 14.97
N THR A 4 23.80 25.11 14.23
CA THR A 4 23.45 23.75 14.62
C THR A 4 23.78 22.77 13.51
N LYS A 5 24.32 21.62 13.87
CA LYS A 5 24.61 20.51 12.97
C LYS A 5 23.60 19.39 13.25
N VAL A 6 22.85 19.00 12.23
CA VAL A 6 21.87 17.92 12.31
C VAL A 6 22.43 16.68 11.62
N TYR A 7 22.44 15.56 12.33
CA TYR A 7 22.73 14.25 11.76
C TYR A 7 21.42 13.48 11.65
N LEU A 8 21.02 13.16 10.41
CA LEU A 8 19.91 12.26 10.14
C LEU A 8 20.47 10.87 9.86
N LEU A 9 20.10 9.91 10.71
CA LEU A 9 20.43 8.49 10.56
C LEU A 9 19.16 7.75 10.20
N ASP A 10 19.08 7.32 8.95
CA ASP A 10 17.95 6.55 8.46
C ASP A 10 18.18 5.05 8.72
N GLU A 11 17.10 4.31 8.95
CA GLU A 11 17.08 2.88 9.27
C GLU A 11 18.07 2.50 10.39
N VAL A 12 18.02 3.26 11.49
CA VAL A 12 18.97 3.13 12.61
C VAL A 12 19.01 1.71 13.20
N HIS A 13 18.00 0.89 13.00
CA HIS A 13 17.97 -0.52 13.40
C HIS A 13 18.95 -1.42 12.60
N MET A 14 19.51 -0.91 11.50
CA MET A 14 20.52 -1.61 10.68
C MET A 14 21.95 -1.33 11.14
N LEU A 15 22.17 -0.55 12.17
CA LEU A 15 23.50 -0.28 12.70
C LEU A 15 24.15 -1.59 13.22
N THR A 16 25.45 -1.71 13.00
CA THR A 16 26.23 -2.77 13.64
C THR A 16 26.43 -2.44 15.13
N SER A 17 26.64 -3.46 15.97
CA SER A 17 26.85 -3.26 17.41
C SER A 17 28.05 -2.34 17.72
N GLY A 18 29.07 -2.29 16.85
CA GLY A 18 30.18 -1.35 16.97
C GLY A 18 29.75 0.10 16.70
N ALA A 19 28.89 0.32 15.70
CA ALA A 19 28.33 1.64 15.37
C ALA A 19 27.33 2.11 16.45
N GLU A 20 26.50 1.21 16.96
CA GLU A 20 25.60 1.50 18.10
C GLU A 20 26.38 1.99 19.32
N ASN A 21 27.44 1.27 19.72
CA ASN A 21 28.28 1.66 20.83
C ASN A 21 28.99 3.01 20.63
N ALA A 22 29.39 3.32 19.40
CA ALA A 22 29.97 4.63 19.07
C ALA A 22 28.96 5.76 19.16
N LEU A 23 27.72 5.49 18.67
CA LEU A 23 26.61 6.45 18.72
C LEU A 23 26.19 6.73 20.18
N LEU A 24 26.12 5.72 21.03
CA LEU A 24 25.75 5.85 22.44
C LEU A 24 26.63 6.85 23.18
N LYS A 25 27.94 6.83 22.98
CA LYS A 25 28.86 7.78 23.62
C LYS A 25 28.51 9.24 23.30
N THR A 26 28.09 9.49 22.06
CA THR A 26 27.73 10.83 21.61
C THR A 26 26.31 11.23 22.03
N LEU A 27 25.40 10.26 22.18
CA LEU A 27 24.03 10.49 22.67
C LEU A 27 24.00 10.74 24.18
N GLU A 28 25.00 10.22 24.93
CA GLU A 28 25.14 10.48 26.40
C GLU A 28 25.60 11.89 26.69
N GLU A 29 26.56 12.40 25.91
CA GLU A 29 27.12 13.73 26.04
C GLU A 29 27.17 14.44 24.69
N PRO A 30 25.99 14.82 24.11
CA PRO A 30 25.97 15.47 22.81
C PRO A 30 26.55 16.89 22.91
N PRO A 31 27.37 17.31 21.93
CA PRO A 31 27.80 18.69 21.84
C PRO A 31 26.58 19.63 21.68
N GLU A 32 26.56 20.79 22.33
CA GLU A 32 25.41 21.72 22.32
C GLU A 32 24.91 22.12 20.93
N HIS A 33 25.78 22.07 19.92
CA HIS A 33 25.45 22.43 18.55
C HIS A 33 25.06 21.23 17.67
N VAL A 34 24.91 20.01 18.26
CA VAL A 34 24.62 18.78 17.50
C VAL A 34 23.25 18.26 17.88
N VAL A 35 22.47 17.93 16.85
CA VAL A 35 21.17 17.26 16.99
C VAL A 35 21.21 15.96 16.17
N PHE A 36 20.77 14.86 16.77
CA PHE A 36 20.57 13.60 16.09
C PHE A 36 19.07 13.37 15.80
N VAL A 37 18.76 13.04 14.57
CA VAL A 37 17.44 12.55 14.15
C VAL A 37 17.63 11.10 13.71
N LEU A 38 17.00 10.17 14.44
CA LEU A 38 17.10 8.74 14.22
C LEU A 38 15.77 8.26 13.63
N ALA A 39 15.77 7.74 12.41
CA ALA A 39 14.60 7.21 11.77
C ALA A 39 14.67 5.67 11.69
N THR A 40 13.54 5.00 11.85
CA THR A 40 13.42 3.54 11.73
C THR A 40 12.00 3.12 11.40
N THR A 41 11.87 2.10 10.58
CA THR A 41 10.62 1.38 10.34
C THR A 41 10.37 0.28 11.38
N GLU A 42 11.40 -0.10 12.17
CA GLU A 42 11.33 -1.19 13.15
C GLU A 42 11.84 -0.75 14.54
N PRO A 43 11.05 0.09 15.25
CA PRO A 43 11.48 0.65 16.54
C PRO A 43 11.77 -0.42 17.61
N HIS A 44 11.17 -1.60 17.52
CA HIS A 44 11.42 -2.71 18.43
C HIS A 44 12.81 -3.36 18.27
N LYS A 45 13.46 -3.19 17.10
CA LYS A 45 14.82 -3.65 16.84
C LYS A 45 15.91 -2.68 17.30
N VAL A 46 15.55 -1.43 17.57
CA VAL A 46 16.50 -0.45 18.09
C VAL A 46 16.79 -0.76 19.56
N VAL A 47 18.08 -0.85 19.90
CA VAL A 47 18.51 -1.19 21.27
C VAL A 47 17.95 -0.20 22.29
N GLU A 48 17.55 -0.71 23.46
CA GLU A 48 16.91 0.06 24.52
C GLU A 48 17.78 1.24 25.00
N THR A 49 19.08 1.05 24.99
CA THR A 49 20.06 2.08 25.38
C THR A 49 20.03 3.32 24.49
N ILE A 50 19.74 3.18 23.19
CA ILE A 50 19.51 4.29 22.26
C ILE A 50 18.12 4.88 22.48
N ARG A 51 17.10 4.03 22.56
CA ARG A 51 15.70 4.46 22.73
C ARG A 51 15.49 5.30 23.99
N SER A 52 16.11 4.91 25.11
CA SER A 52 15.99 5.61 26.38
C SER A 52 16.61 7.01 26.40
N ARG A 53 17.47 7.33 25.43
CA ARG A 53 18.16 8.63 25.30
C ARG A 53 17.61 9.51 24.19
N ALA A 54 16.57 9.04 23.49
CA ALA A 54 15.92 9.76 22.39
C ALA A 54 14.45 10.02 22.71
N GLN A 55 13.94 11.16 22.24
CA GLN A 55 12.51 11.42 22.25
C GLN A 55 11.88 10.59 21.12
N HIS A 56 10.91 9.74 21.46
CA HIS A 56 10.20 8.94 20.49
C HIS A 56 9.05 9.74 19.86
N LEU A 57 9.06 9.81 18.53
CA LEU A 57 7.99 10.40 17.72
C LEU A 57 7.46 9.31 16.77
N GLU A 58 6.21 8.93 16.96
CA GLU A 58 5.55 7.97 16.08
C GLU A 58 4.88 8.72 14.92
N LEU A 59 5.29 8.38 13.69
CA LEU A 59 4.67 8.86 12.45
C LEU A 59 3.64 7.83 11.99
N LYS A 60 2.41 8.27 11.81
CA LYS A 60 1.31 7.43 11.32
C LYS A 60 1.07 7.65 9.83
N LEU A 61 0.37 6.70 9.22
CA LEU A 61 -0.16 6.89 7.87
C LEU A 61 -1.13 8.08 7.87
N LEU A 62 -1.13 8.82 6.77
CA LEU A 62 -2.00 9.97 6.58
C LEU A 62 -3.43 9.51 6.26
N PRO A 63 -4.45 10.24 6.74
CA PRO A 63 -5.83 10.10 6.27
C PRO A 63 -5.93 10.34 4.76
N VAL A 64 -6.98 9.78 4.15
CA VAL A 64 -7.24 9.97 2.70
C VAL A 64 -7.41 11.45 2.36
N GLU A 65 -8.13 12.20 3.18
CA GLU A 65 -8.38 13.63 2.99
C GLU A 65 -7.09 14.46 2.93
N ASP A 66 -6.10 14.15 3.78
CA ASP A 66 -4.81 14.82 3.78
C ASP A 66 -4.00 14.49 2.52
N LEU A 67 -4.10 13.25 2.02
CA LEU A 67 -3.45 12.84 0.77
C LEU A 67 -4.14 13.44 -0.46
N GLU A 68 -5.45 13.56 -0.47
CA GLU A 68 -6.20 14.23 -1.52
C GLU A 68 -5.81 15.72 -1.60
N SER A 69 -5.73 16.40 -0.45
CA SER A 69 -5.25 17.77 -0.38
C SER A 69 -3.82 17.90 -0.90
N LEU A 70 -2.91 17.02 -0.45
CA LEU A 70 -1.52 17.01 -0.91
C LEU A 70 -1.41 16.85 -2.43
N VAL A 71 -2.15 15.89 -3.01
CA VAL A 71 -2.12 15.61 -4.45
C VAL A 71 -2.70 16.81 -5.22
N ALA A 72 -3.81 17.39 -4.75
CA ALA A 72 -4.41 18.55 -5.39
C ALA A 72 -3.47 19.77 -5.39
N ASP A 73 -2.79 20.04 -4.26
CA ASP A 73 -1.81 21.11 -4.15
C ASP A 73 -0.63 20.91 -5.09
N VAL A 74 -0.07 19.68 -5.17
CA VAL A 74 1.05 19.38 -6.06
C VAL A 74 0.66 19.48 -7.53
N VAL A 75 -0.52 18.98 -7.91
CA VAL A 75 -1.04 19.06 -9.29
C VAL A 75 -1.25 20.52 -9.70
N ALA A 76 -1.78 21.35 -8.81
CA ALA A 76 -2.02 22.77 -9.06
C ALA A 76 -0.69 23.57 -9.15
N ASP A 77 0.22 23.35 -8.19
CA ASP A 77 1.51 24.07 -8.11
C ASP A 77 2.42 23.78 -9.31
N ALA A 78 2.42 22.53 -9.77
CA ALA A 78 3.29 22.10 -10.88
C ALA A 78 2.58 22.06 -12.25
N ASP A 79 1.29 22.46 -12.32
CA ASP A 79 0.46 22.47 -13.54
C ASP A 79 0.52 21.13 -14.31
N LEU A 80 0.31 20.02 -13.57
CA LEU A 80 0.57 18.67 -14.08
C LEU A 80 -0.50 18.13 -15.06
N GLY A 81 -1.63 18.81 -15.22
CA GLY A 81 -2.69 18.42 -16.16
C GLY A 81 -3.33 17.05 -15.85
N VAL A 82 -3.30 16.61 -14.58
CA VAL A 82 -3.90 15.36 -14.12
C VAL A 82 -5.37 15.61 -13.79
N ASP A 83 -6.25 14.73 -14.26
CA ASP A 83 -7.68 14.80 -13.97
C ASP A 83 -8.03 14.22 -12.58
N ALA A 84 -9.29 14.37 -12.18
CA ALA A 84 -9.76 13.91 -10.88
C ALA A 84 -9.60 12.38 -10.68
N GLU A 85 -9.72 11.61 -11.75
CA GLU A 85 -9.57 10.16 -11.71
C GLU A 85 -8.10 9.76 -11.47
N GLY A 86 -7.17 10.40 -12.15
CA GLY A 86 -5.73 10.21 -11.95
C GLY A 86 -5.27 10.60 -10.54
N MET A 87 -5.79 11.71 -9.99
CA MET A 87 -5.53 12.12 -8.62
C MET A 87 -6.05 11.08 -7.61
N ALA A 88 -7.29 10.64 -7.77
CA ALA A 88 -7.88 9.62 -6.91
C ALA A 88 -7.12 8.29 -7.00
N HIS A 89 -6.65 7.90 -8.22
CA HIS A 89 -5.81 6.72 -8.40
C HIS A 89 -4.48 6.84 -7.62
N ALA A 90 -3.80 7.99 -7.67
CA ALA A 90 -2.56 8.21 -6.95
C ALA A 90 -2.75 8.08 -5.43
N VAL A 91 -3.83 8.66 -4.88
CA VAL A 91 -4.18 8.56 -3.45
C VAL A 91 -4.43 7.11 -3.04
N ARG A 92 -5.23 6.37 -3.81
CA ARG A 92 -5.49 4.94 -3.55
C ARG A 92 -4.21 4.11 -3.54
N ALA A 93 -3.35 4.30 -4.55
CA ALA A 93 -2.09 3.59 -4.66
C ALA A 93 -1.13 3.87 -3.50
N GLY A 94 -1.20 5.06 -2.90
CA GLY A 94 -0.36 5.48 -1.78
C GLY A 94 -0.69 4.86 -0.43
N ARG A 95 -1.91 4.35 -0.23
CA ARG A 95 -2.35 3.63 0.98
C ARG A 95 -1.97 4.32 2.30
N GLY A 96 -2.08 5.63 2.36
CA GLY A 96 -1.73 6.42 3.55
C GLY A 96 -0.27 6.94 3.57
N SER A 97 0.57 6.54 2.62
CA SER A 97 1.95 7.00 2.48
C SER A 97 2.02 8.17 1.49
N ALA A 98 2.43 9.36 1.94
CA ALA A 98 2.65 10.50 1.04
C ALA A 98 3.70 10.18 -0.04
N ARG A 99 4.79 9.48 0.31
CA ARG A 99 5.84 9.09 -0.63
C ARG A 99 5.31 8.21 -1.75
N ASP A 100 4.54 7.17 -1.40
CA ASP A 100 3.99 6.24 -2.37
C ASP A 100 2.88 6.88 -3.21
N THR A 101 2.08 7.78 -2.61
CA THR A 101 1.09 8.61 -3.30
C THR A 101 1.76 9.50 -4.36
N LEU A 102 2.82 10.22 -4.01
CA LEU A 102 3.53 11.07 -4.96
C LEU A 102 4.24 10.25 -6.04
N SER A 103 4.79 9.08 -5.69
CA SER A 103 5.37 8.16 -6.68
C SER A 103 4.31 7.59 -7.63
N ALA A 104 3.09 7.38 -7.17
CA ALA A 104 1.96 6.99 -8.01
C ALA A 104 1.51 8.15 -8.91
N LEU A 105 1.47 9.38 -8.37
CA LEU A 105 1.18 10.58 -9.15
C LEU A 105 2.18 10.79 -10.29
N ASP A 106 3.47 10.62 -10.04
CA ASP A 106 4.50 10.69 -11.08
C ASP A 106 4.24 9.69 -12.21
N ARG A 107 3.80 8.47 -11.88
CA ARG A 107 3.42 7.48 -12.91
C ARG A 107 2.20 7.91 -13.72
N VAL A 108 1.18 8.48 -13.07
CA VAL A 108 0.00 9.03 -13.75
C VAL A 108 0.39 10.13 -14.72
N VAL A 109 1.23 11.07 -14.30
CA VAL A 109 1.75 12.18 -15.14
C VAL A 109 2.52 11.65 -16.34
N ALA A 110 3.31 10.59 -16.17
CA ALA A 110 4.05 9.94 -17.26
C ALA A 110 3.15 9.17 -18.27
N GLY A 111 1.82 9.27 -18.15
CA GLY A 111 0.87 8.54 -19.00
C GLY A 111 0.63 7.09 -18.55
N GLY A 112 1.07 6.74 -17.35
CA GLY A 112 0.88 5.44 -16.73
C GLY A 112 -0.40 5.33 -15.88
N MET A 113 -1.51 5.90 -16.33
CA MET A 113 -2.81 5.50 -15.79
C MET A 113 -3.03 4.03 -16.15
N THR A 114 -2.65 3.17 -15.23
CA THR A 114 -2.94 1.76 -15.39
C THR A 114 -4.42 1.56 -15.15
N THR A 115 -5.07 0.90 -16.08
CA THR A 115 -6.39 0.28 -16.00
C THR A 115 -6.48 -0.75 -14.85
N ASP A 116 -5.79 -0.53 -13.71
CA ASP A 116 -5.77 -1.47 -12.58
C ASP A 116 -7.16 -1.64 -12.00
N ASP A 117 -7.92 -0.55 -11.90
CA ASP A 117 -9.26 -0.60 -11.36
C ASP A 117 -10.21 -1.40 -12.25
N THR A 118 -10.15 -1.25 -13.57
CA THR A 118 -11.02 -2.00 -14.49
C THR A 118 -10.82 -3.51 -14.42
N THR A 119 -9.57 -3.99 -14.38
CA THR A 119 -9.31 -5.44 -14.25
C THR A 119 -9.75 -5.98 -12.90
N VAL A 120 -9.54 -5.23 -11.81
CA VAL A 120 -10.02 -5.63 -10.47
C VAL A 120 -11.54 -5.65 -10.41
N GLU A 121 -12.22 -4.68 -11.02
CA GLU A 121 -13.68 -4.65 -11.10
C GLU A 121 -14.24 -5.84 -11.92
N GLU A 122 -13.59 -6.16 -13.04
CA GLU A 122 -13.95 -7.34 -13.83
C GLU A 122 -13.75 -8.64 -13.04
N LEU A 123 -12.66 -8.76 -12.29
CA LEU A 123 -12.40 -9.90 -11.40
C LEU A 123 -13.43 -10.01 -10.30
N LEU A 124 -13.75 -8.91 -9.58
CA LEU A 124 -14.79 -8.90 -8.56
C LEU A 124 -16.16 -9.26 -9.13
N THR A 125 -16.50 -8.73 -10.31
CA THR A 125 -17.75 -9.05 -10.99
C THR A 125 -17.82 -10.53 -11.35
N ALA A 126 -16.73 -11.10 -11.87
CA ALA A 126 -16.66 -12.52 -12.21
C ALA A 126 -16.79 -13.41 -10.95
N LEU A 127 -16.15 -13.03 -9.84
CA LEU A 127 -16.30 -13.72 -8.55
C LEU A 127 -17.74 -13.67 -8.02
N ALA A 128 -18.39 -12.51 -8.11
CA ALA A 128 -19.78 -12.35 -7.69
C ALA A 128 -20.75 -13.22 -8.51
N GLN A 129 -20.43 -13.41 -9.80
CA GLN A 129 -21.22 -14.23 -10.72
C GLN A 129 -20.82 -15.71 -10.73
N SER A 130 -19.77 -16.09 -9.99
CA SER A 130 -19.16 -17.44 -10.04
C SER A 130 -18.82 -17.86 -11.50
N ASP A 131 -18.31 -16.91 -12.29
CA ASP A 131 -17.95 -17.10 -13.70
C ASP A 131 -16.45 -17.28 -13.86
N THR A 132 -16.01 -18.55 -13.90
CA THR A 132 -14.60 -18.93 -14.05
C THR A 132 -14.00 -18.41 -15.37
N ALA A 133 -14.74 -18.50 -16.47
CA ALA A 133 -14.22 -18.09 -17.76
C ALA A 133 -13.97 -16.58 -17.81
N LYS A 134 -14.89 -15.80 -17.22
CA LYS A 134 -14.77 -14.35 -17.11
C LYS A 134 -13.61 -13.95 -16.20
N ALA A 135 -13.43 -14.64 -15.05
CA ALA A 135 -12.32 -14.38 -14.13
C ALA A 135 -10.95 -14.63 -14.78
N LEU A 136 -10.79 -15.77 -15.46
CA LEU A 136 -9.55 -16.09 -16.18
C LEU A 136 -9.32 -15.17 -17.39
N GLY A 137 -10.39 -14.75 -18.07
CA GLY A 137 -10.34 -13.78 -19.17
C GLY A 137 -9.86 -12.40 -18.70
N ALA A 138 -10.41 -11.89 -17.60
CA ALA A 138 -10.00 -10.62 -17.00
C ALA A 138 -8.53 -10.65 -16.56
N LEU A 139 -8.10 -11.73 -15.88
CA LEU A 139 -6.70 -11.92 -15.50
C LEU A 139 -5.79 -11.96 -16.73
N GLY A 140 -6.15 -12.74 -17.76
CA GLY A 140 -5.39 -12.84 -19.01
C GLY A 140 -5.27 -11.51 -19.74
N SER A 141 -6.33 -10.70 -19.76
CA SER A 141 -6.34 -9.34 -20.32
C SER A 141 -5.37 -8.43 -19.56
N GLY A 142 -5.43 -8.40 -18.24
CA GLY A 142 -4.52 -7.62 -17.42
C GLY A 142 -3.04 -7.99 -17.66
N ILE A 143 -2.73 -9.28 -17.73
CA ILE A 143 -1.37 -9.76 -18.03
C ILE A 143 -0.92 -9.37 -19.45
N SER A 144 -1.80 -9.47 -20.44
CA SER A 144 -1.48 -9.08 -21.83
C SER A 144 -1.20 -7.58 -21.97
N GLN A 145 -1.71 -6.77 -21.06
CA GLN A 145 -1.44 -5.34 -20.93
C GLN A 145 -0.13 -5.03 -20.17
N GLY A 146 0.65 -6.07 -19.85
CA GLY A 146 1.97 -5.93 -19.21
C GLY A 146 1.95 -5.92 -17.67
N ARG A 147 0.83 -6.32 -17.05
CA ARG A 147 0.75 -6.35 -15.58
C ARG A 147 1.32 -7.63 -15.01
N GLU A 148 2.03 -7.50 -13.92
CA GLU A 148 2.50 -8.66 -13.18
C GLU A 148 1.33 -9.38 -12.47
N PRO A 149 1.20 -10.71 -12.58
CA PRO A 149 0.16 -11.48 -11.91
C PRO A 149 0.08 -11.22 -10.41
N ARG A 150 1.23 -11.01 -9.78
CA ARG A 150 1.32 -10.71 -8.36
C ARG A 150 0.69 -9.37 -8.00
N VAL A 151 0.95 -8.32 -8.77
CA VAL A 151 0.37 -6.99 -8.55
C VAL A 151 -1.14 -7.04 -8.70
N LEU A 152 -1.66 -7.77 -9.71
CA LEU A 152 -3.10 -7.99 -9.88
C LEU A 152 -3.71 -8.74 -8.68
N GLY A 153 -3.03 -9.76 -8.18
CA GLY A 153 -3.45 -10.49 -6.98
C GLY A 153 -3.46 -9.64 -5.73
N GLU A 154 -2.44 -8.79 -5.53
CA GLU A 154 -2.35 -7.85 -4.41
C GLU A 154 -3.46 -6.79 -4.47
N SER A 155 -3.77 -6.26 -5.66
CA SER A 155 -4.87 -5.32 -5.88
C SER A 155 -6.24 -5.96 -5.63
N LEU A 156 -6.44 -7.20 -6.10
CA LEU A 156 -7.66 -7.96 -5.82
C LEU A 156 -7.81 -8.26 -4.32
N LEU A 157 -6.73 -8.65 -3.64
CA LEU A 157 -6.75 -8.90 -2.19
C LEU A 157 -7.12 -7.64 -1.42
N ALA A 158 -6.61 -6.47 -1.82
CA ALA A 158 -6.95 -5.19 -1.21
C ALA A 158 -8.44 -4.89 -1.37
N ALA A 159 -9.00 -5.03 -2.58
CA ALA A 159 -10.41 -4.80 -2.85
C ALA A 159 -11.33 -5.78 -2.07
N LEU A 160 -10.94 -7.05 -1.96
CA LEU A 160 -11.64 -8.04 -1.13
C LEU A 160 -11.59 -7.70 0.36
N ARG A 161 -10.46 -7.16 0.85
CA ARG A 161 -10.34 -6.70 2.24
C ARG A 161 -11.28 -5.54 2.52
N ASP A 162 -11.38 -4.58 1.61
CA ASP A 162 -12.29 -3.46 1.74
C ASP A 162 -13.74 -3.94 1.79
N ALA A 163 -14.12 -4.86 0.90
CA ALA A 163 -15.42 -5.51 0.91
C ALA A 163 -15.68 -6.27 2.23
N PHE A 164 -14.67 -6.96 2.76
CA PHE A 164 -14.79 -7.65 4.05
C PHE A 164 -15.05 -6.67 5.20
N LEU A 165 -14.34 -5.54 5.27
CA LEU A 165 -14.55 -4.53 6.31
C LEU A 165 -15.96 -3.94 6.25
N VAL A 166 -16.44 -3.63 5.04
CA VAL A 166 -17.80 -3.16 4.80
C VAL A 166 -18.82 -4.23 5.23
N ALA A 167 -18.62 -5.51 4.86
CA ALA A 167 -19.49 -6.61 5.23
C ALA A 167 -19.58 -6.85 6.76
N MET A 168 -18.49 -6.54 7.48
CA MET A 168 -18.42 -6.63 8.96
C MET A 168 -18.93 -5.36 9.66
N GLY A 169 -19.36 -4.34 8.94
CA GLY A 169 -19.87 -3.09 9.52
C GLY A 169 -18.77 -2.24 10.18
N VAL A 170 -17.51 -2.43 9.80
CA VAL A 170 -16.41 -1.60 10.30
C VAL A 170 -16.50 -0.22 9.64
N PRO A 171 -16.43 0.89 10.40
CA PRO A 171 -16.44 2.23 9.83
C PRO A 171 -15.31 2.38 8.81
N SER A 172 -15.66 2.72 7.57
CA SER A 172 -14.73 2.80 6.45
C SER A 172 -14.25 4.23 6.18
N GLU A 173 -14.00 5.00 7.24
CA GLU A 173 -13.50 6.38 7.17
C GLU A 173 -12.14 6.50 6.45
N GLN A 174 -11.44 5.38 6.30
CA GLN A 174 -10.14 5.29 5.63
C GLN A 174 -10.25 4.87 4.15
N LEU A 175 -11.45 4.58 3.64
CA LEU A 175 -11.66 4.21 2.24
C LEU A 175 -12.04 5.45 1.43
N ALA A 176 -11.42 5.63 0.27
CA ALA A 176 -11.88 6.58 -0.72
C ALA A 176 -13.32 6.24 -1.16
N ASP A 177 -14.10 7.24 -1.54
CA ASP A 177 -15.53 7.05 -1.87
C ASP A 177 -15.75 6.03 -2.99
N ALA A 178 -14.86 5.98 -4.00
CA ALA A 178 -14.93 5.01 -5.10
C ALA A 178 -14.69 3.57 -4.61
N ASP A 179 -13.72 3.35 -3.71
CA ASP A 179 -13.43 2.03 -3.14
C ASP A 179 -14.57 1.56 -2.24
N ARG A 180 -15.17 2.48 -1.49
CA ARG A 180 -16.35 2.19 -0.68
C ARG A 180 -17.52 1.77 -1.56
N ALA A 181 -17.85 2.52 -2.62
CA ALA A 181 -18.95 2.21 -3.53
C ALA A 181 -18.74 0.84 -4.22
N ARG A 182 -17.51 0.53 -4.63
CA ARG A 182 -17.12 -0.77 -5.19
C ARG A 182 -17.32 -1.90 -4.18
N ALA A 183 -16.84 -1.71 -2.95
CA ALA A 183 -16.98 -2.68 -1.87
C ALA A 183 -18.46 -2.94 -1.52
N GLU A 184 -19.28 -1.90 -1.38
CA GLU A 184 -20.72 -2.01 -1.14
C GLU A 184 -21.45 -2.76 -2.26
N THR A 185 -21.10 -2.46 -3.53
CA THR A 185 -21.65 -3.16 -4.69
C THR A 185 -21.35 -4.66 -4.64
N PHE A 186 -20.14 -5.05 -4.27
CA PHE A 186 -19.72 -6.44 -4.16
C PHE A 186 -20.38 -7.15 -2.98
N VAL A 187 -20.45 -6.52 -1.81
CA VAL A 187 -21.07 -7.06 -0.59
C VAL A 187 -22.56 -7.33 -0.78
N ASN A 188 -23.25 -6.51 -1.56
CA ASN A 188 -24.67 -6.73 -1.87
C ASN A 188 -24.92 -7.99 -2.74
N GLN A 189 -23.91 -8.54 -3.39
CA GLN A 189 -24.01 -9.68 -4.29
C GLN A 189 -23.39 -10.96 -3.71
N VAL A 190 -22.45 -10.83 -2.74
CA VAL A 190 -21.63 -11.94 -2.26
C VAL A 190 -21.78 -12.11 -0.75
N PRO A 191 -22.13 -13.32 -0.25
CA PRO A 191 -22.23 -13.58 1.18
C PRO A 191 -20.89 -13.35 1.92
N PRO A 192 -20.90 -12.84 3.16
CA PRO A 192 -19.68 -12.59 3.94
C PRO A 192 -18.73 -13.80 4.05
N ALA A 193 -19.30 -15.02 4.17
CA ALA A 193 -18.50 -16.25 4.22
C ALA A 193 -17.69 -16.50 2.93
N SER A 194 -18.25 -16.12 1.77
CA SER A 194 -17.57 -16.24 0.48
C SER A 194 -16.46 -15.17 0.34
N ILE A 195 -16.68 -13.96 0.88
CA ILE A 195 -15.66 -12.90 0.92
C ILE A 195 -14.48 -13.35 1.79
N THR A 196 -14.73 -13.92 2.97
CA THR A 196 -13.68 -14.46 3.85
C THR A 196 -12.88 -15.56 3.15
N ARG A 197 -13.56 -16.49 2.48
CA ARG A 197 -12.90 -17.56 1.71
C ARG A 197 -12.07 -17.00 0.56
N ALA A 198 -12.55 -15.96 -0.12
CA ALA A 198 -11.81 -15.30 -1.20
C ALA A 198 -10.52 -14.64 -0.66
N LEU A 199 -10.59 -13.93 0.46
CA LEU A 199 -9.41 -13.35 1.13
C LEU A 199 -8.37 -14.42 1.48
N GLU A 200 -8.78 -15.52 2.09
CA GLU A 200 -7.87 -16.61 2.46
C GLU A 200 -7.23 -17.25 1.21
N THR A 201 -8.03 -17.55 0.20
CA THR A 201 -7.57 -18.22 -1.03
C THR A 201 -6.58 -17.36 -1.81
N ILE A 202 -6.89 -16.08 -2.02
CA ILE A 202 -5.98 -15.14 -2.70
C ILE A 202 -4.74 -14.87 -1.84
N GLY A 203 -4.90 -14.72 -0.53
CA GLY A 203 -3.78 -14.53 0.39
C GLY A 203 -2.78 -15.68 0.36
N VAL A 204 -3.25 -16.93 0.34
CA VAL A 204 -2.41 -18.13 0.21
C VAL A 204 -1.72 -18.14 -1.16
N ALA A 205 -2.46 -17.89 -2.25
CA ALA A 205 -1.89 -17.83 -3.59
C ALA A 205 -0.73 -16.83 -3.68
N LEU A 206 -0.88 -15.64 -3.09
CA LEU A 206 0.19 -14.62 -3.06
C LEU A 206 1.44 -15.04 -2.28
N ILE A 207 1.29 -15.90 -1.27
CA ILE A 207 2.43 -16.48 -0.55
C ILE A 207 3.12 -17.51 -1.45
N ASP A 208 2.37 -18.39 -2.09
CA ASP A 208 2.88 -19.46 -2.96
C ASP A 208 3.60 -18.89 -4.19
N MET A 209 3.06 -17.83 -4.78
CA MET A 209 3.66 -17.09 -5.92
C MET A 209 5.10 -16.62 -5.67
N ARG A 210 5.53 -16.46 -4.39
CA ARG A 210 6.92 -16.04 -4.08
C ARG A 210 7.97 -17.07 -4.49
N ARG A 211 7.59 -18.34 -4.61
CA ARG A 211 8.48 -19.46 -4.90
C ARG A 211 8.07 -20.20 -6.17
N ALA A 212 6.97 -19.78 -6.80
CA ALA A 212 6.45 -20.43 -8.00
C ALA A 212 7.33 -20.14 -9.22
N PRO A 213 7.57 -21.13 -10.08
CA PRO A 213 8.21 -20.90 -11.38
C PRO A 213 7.39 -20.00 -12.30
N ASP A 214 6.05 -20.06 -12.19
CA ASP A 214 5.11 -19.20 -12.92
C ASP A 214 4.03 -18.69 -11.94
N PRO A 215 4.17 -17.46 -11.43
CA PRO A 215 3.21 -16.86 -10.51
C PRO A 215 1.77 -16.77 -11.05
N ARG A 216 1.60 -16.75 -12.38
CA ARG A 216 0.30 -16.68 -13.03
C ARG A 216 -0.58 -17.87 -12.67
N VAL A 217 0.01 -19.07 -12.67
CA VAL A 217 -0.74 -20.33 -12.44
C VAL A 217 -1.36 -20.36 -11.05
N ASP A 218 -0.66 -19.89 -10.02
CA ASP A 218 -1.19 -19.87 -8.65
C ASP A 218 -2.42 -18.98 -8.53
N LEU A 219 -2.40 -17.83 -9.21
CA LEU A 219 -3.54 -16.91 -9.21
C LEU A 219 -4.72 -17.49 -10.03
N GLU A 220 -4.45 -18.10 -11.18
CA GLU A 220 -5.48 -18.79 -11.99
C GLU A 220 -6.17 -19.90 -11.17
N VAL A 221 -5.40 -20.74 -10.48
CA VAL A 221 -5.93 -21.81 -9.61
C VAL A 221 -6.76 -21.23 -8.47
N ALA A 222 -6.31 -20.14 -7.88
CA ALA A 222 -7.06 -19.47 -6.82
C ALA A 222 -8.42 -18.96 -7.33
N LEU A 223 -8.46 -18.31 -8.50
CA LEU A 223 -9.70 -17.85 -9.13
C LEU A 223 -10.65 -18.99 -9.45
N VAL A 224 -10.15 -20.10 -10.00
CA VAL A 224 -10.97 -21.31 -10.27
C VAL A 224 -11.60 -21.90 -9.01
N ARG A 225 -10.90 -21.83 -7.85
CA ARG A 225 -11.45 -22.32 -6.57
C ARG A 225 -12.54 -21.41 -6.00
N LEU A 226 -12.58 -20.17 -6.42
CA LEU A 226 -13.50 -19.15 -5.92
C LEU A 226 -14.75 -18.99 -6.78
N THR A 227 -14.70 -19.41 -8.00
CA THR A 227 -15.81 -19.42 -8.97
C THR A 227 -16.40 -20.82 -9.12
#